data_c38a2564715eebaee3e8d4a5409e0087
#
_entry.id   c38a2564715eebaee3e8d4a5409e0087
#
_cell.length_a   1.000
_cell.length_b   1.000
_cell.length_c   1.000
_cell.angle_alpha   90.00
_cell.angle_beta   90.00
_cell.angle_gamma   90.00
#
_symmetry.space_group_name_H-M   'P 1'
#
loop_
_entity.id
_entity.type
_entity.pdbx_description
1 polymer ?
#
loop_
_entity_poly.entity_id
_entity_poly.type
_entity_poly.pdbx_seq_one_letter_code
_entity_poly.pdbx_strand_id
1 'polypeptide(L)'
;MIIVRCRAVYLGHPGASDGDRANYTIHRSTNEGATFEFVGVIYPGGAGYSDVHVLPYDGPGDRLGVAFQRCLNDSSREGGGYNMAWASMTILP
;
A
#
# COMPACT_ATOMS: atom_id res chain seq x y z
N MET A 1 6.19 1.34 3.83
CA MET A 1 7.18 1.07 2.77
C MET A 1 7.15 2.17 1.73
N ILE A 2 8.28 2.70 1.38
CA ILE A 2 8.41 3.74 0.35
C ILE A 2 9.18 3.17 -0.82
N ILE A 3 8.75 3.45 -2.04
CA ILE A 3 9.47 3.12 -3.24
C ILE A 3 9.48 4.30 -4.19
N VAL A 4 10.62 4.51 -4.86
CA VAL A 4 10.83 5.63 -5.78
C VAL A 4 10.84 5.11 -7.21
N ARG A 5 10.12 5.76 -8.09
CA ARG A 5 10.05 5.43 -9.50
C ARG A 5 10.10 6.69 -10.32
N CYS A 6 11.24 6.93 -11.00
CA CYS A 6 11.44 8.15 -11.80
C CYS A 6 11.09 9.39 -10.97
N ARG A 7 9.96 10.01 -11.28
CA ARG A 7 9.50 11.22 -10.59
C ARG A 7 8.42 10.93 -9.54
N ALA A 8 8.08 9.68 -9.34
CA ALA A 8 7.03 9.31 -8.39
C ALA A 8 7.62 8.59 -7.18
N VAL A 9 7.11 8.91 -6.02
CA VAL A 9 7.42 8.23 -4.76
C VAL A 9 6.12 7.62 -4.26
N TYR A 10 6.13 6.32 -4.01
CA TYR A 10 4.96 5.61 -3.50
C TYR A 10 5.15 5.24 -2.05
N LEU A 11 4.13 5.47 -1.25
CA LEU A 11 4.11 5.12 0.16
C LEU A 11 2.94 4.17 0.42
N GLY A 12 3.25 2.97 0.89
CA GLY A 12 2.23 2.01 1.32
C GLY A 12 2.30 1.84 2.83
N HIS A 13 1.16 1.92 3.49
CA HIS A 13 1.09 1.82 4.94
C HIS A 13 -0.33 1.52 5.42
N PRO A 14 -0.49 0.98 6.64
CA PRO A 14 -1.80 0.95 7.27
C PRO A 14 -2.27 2.38 7.53
N GLY A 15 -3.38 2.76 6.89
CA GLY A 15 -3.83 4.15 6.86
C GLY A 15 -5.03 4.46 7.74
N ALA A 16 -5.34 3.62 8.72
CA ALA A 16 -6.45 3.86 9.62
C ALA A 16 -6.23 5.12 10.44
N SER A 17 -7.25 5.95 10.53
CA SER A 17 -7.15 7.25 11.20
C SER A 17 -7.02 7.15 12.71
N ASP A 18 -7.38 6.02 13.28
CA ASP A 18 -7.28 5.78 14.73
C ASP A 18 -5.93 5.25 15.19
N GLY A 19 -4.96 5.15 14.27
CA GLY A 19 -3.63 4.65 14.59
C GLY A 19 -3.50 3.13 14.59
N ASP A 20 -4.55 2.41 14.32
CA ASP A 20 -4.50 0.94 14.26
C ASP A 20 -3.86 0.46 12.97
N ARG A 21 -3.40 -0.79 12.99
CA ARG A 21 -2.83 -1.44 11.82
C ARG A 21 -3.92 -2.02 10.94
N ALA A 22 -4.57 -1.13 10.21
CA ALA A 22 -5.66 -1.50 9.31
C ALA A 22 -5.69 -0.53 8.14
N ASN A 23 -6.48 -0.86 7.13
CA ASN A 23 -6.76 0.02 6.01
C ASN A 23 -5.50 0.31 5.19
N TYR A 24 -4.89 -0.74 4.62
CA TYR A 24 -3.65 -0.58 3.85
C TYR A 24 -3.88 0.32 2.65
N THR A 25 -3.16 1.43 2.62
CA THR A 25 -3.38 2.55 1.71
C THR A 25 -2.12 2.87 0.93
N ILE A 26 -2.28 3.26 -0.33
CA ILE A 26 -1.20 3.75 -1.17
C ILE A 26 -1.38 5.25 -1.36
N HIS A 27 -0.29 5.98 -1.16
CA HIS A 27 -0.16 7.40 -1.49
C HIS A 27 0.95 7.58 -2.51
N ARG A 28 0.87 8.66 -3.28
CA ARG A 28 1.88 8.99 -4.29
C ARG A 28 2.32 10.42 -4.13
N SER A 29 3.62 10.66 -4.29
CA SER A 29 4.17 11.99 -4.45
C SER A 29 4.76 12.14 -5.84
N THR A 30 4.49 13.26 -6.49
CA THR A 30 5.11 13.62 -7.76
C THR A 30 6.04 14.83 -7.63
N ASN A 31 6.34 15.25 -6.41
CA ASN A 31 7.22 16.38 -6.11
C ASN A 31 8.33 16.00 -5.12
N GLU A 32 8.89 14.82 -5.30
CA GLU A 32 10.04 14.34 -4.53
C GLU A 32 9.75 14.18 -3.03
N GLY A 33 8.50 13.84 -2.69
CA GLY A 33 8.14 13.59 -1.30
C GLY A 33 7.68 14.83 -0.54
N ALA A 34 7.61 15.99 -1.19
CA ALA A 34 7.15 17.19 -0.51
C ALA A 34 5.69 17.11 -0.09
N THR A 35 4.85 16.59 -0.97
CA THR A 35 3.45 16.30 -0.66
C THR A 35 3.05 14.96 -1.23
N PHE A 36 2.06 14.31 -0.62
CA PHE A 36 1.54 13.03 -1.07
C PHE A 36 0.04 13.15 -1.32
N GLU A 37 -0.42 12.46 -2.36
CA GLU A 37 -1.83 12.34 -2.68
C GLU A 37 -2.31 10.92 -2.43
N PHE A 38 -3.55 10.78 -2.00
CA PHE A 38 -4.19 9.47 -1.81
C PHE A 38 -4.40 8.82 -3.17
N VAL A 39 -4.03 7.55 -3.30
CA VAL A 39 -4.25 6.78 -4.53
C VAL A 39 -5.36 5.76 -4.33
N GLY A 40 -5.32 4.99 -3.27
CA GLY A 40 -6.34 3.98 -3.03
C GLY A 40 -6.06 3.11 -1.83
N VAL A 41 -7.07 2.36 -1.44
CA VAL A 41 -6.98 1.36 -0.38
C VAL A 41 -6.89 -0.01 -1.03
N ILE A 42 -5.85 -0.77 -0.68
CA ILE A 42 -5.69 -2.14 -1.17
C ILE A 42 -6.49 -3.12 -0.32
N TYR A 43 -6.50 -2.92 0.99
CA TYR A 43 -7.18 -3.84 1.90
C TYR A 43 -7.71 -3.07 3.10
N PRO A 44 -9.04 -3.08 3.32
CA PRO A 44 -9.65 -2.28 4.40
C PRO A 44 -9.55 -2.92 5.79
N GLY A 45 -9.26 -4.21 5.87
CA GLY A 45 -9.15 -4.91 7.14
C GLY A 45 -7.81 -4.72 7.82
N GLY A 46 -7.53 -5.54 8.82
CA GLY A 46 -6.27 -5.50 9.53
C GLY A 46 -5.08 -5.80 8.62
N ALA A 47 -4.06 -4.99 8.69
CA ALA A 47 -2.86 -5.12 7.88
C ALA A 47 -1.64 -4.73 8.70
N GLY A 48 -0.52 -5.42 8.48
CA GLY A 48 0.71 -5.19 9.20
C GLY A 48 1.86 -4.81 8.29
N TYR A 49 2.96 -5.52 8.42
CA TYR A 49 4.16 -5.26 7.63
C TYR A 49 3.91 -5.51 6.15
N SER A 50 4.64 -4.79 5.32
CA SER A 50 4.44 -4.84 3.88
C SER A 50 5.71 -4.55 3.12
N ASP A 51 5.67 -4.91 1.84
CA ASP A 51 6.73 -4.63 0.89
C ASP A 51 6.08 -4.21 -0.43
N VAL A 52 6.52 -3.09 -0.97
CA VAL A 52 5.94 -2.51 -2.19
C VAL A 52 6.99 -2.53 -3.29
N HIS A 53 6.60 -2.97 -4.48
CA HIS A 53 7.48 -3.00 -5.64
C HIS A 53 6.81 -2.39 -6.85
N VAL A 54 7.60 -1.74 -7.70
CA VAL A 54 7.16 -1.35 -9.04
C VAL A 54 7.41 -2.54 -9.96
N LEU A 55 6.34 -3.01 -10.58
CA LEU A 55 6.38 -4.16 -11.47
C LEU A 55 6.69 -3.74 -12.90
N PRO A 56 7.28 -4.63 -13.72
CA PRO A 56 7.42 -4.38 -15.14
C PRO A 56 6.04 -4.12 -15.77
N TYR A 57 5.95 -3.05 -16.57
CA TYR A 57 4.68 -2.66 -17.14
C TYR A 57 4.91 -1.72 -18.33
N ASP A 58 4.30 -2.02 -19.47
CA ASP A 58 4.47 -1.26 -20.70
C ASP A 58 3.37 -0.22 -20.93
N GLY A 59 2.32 -0.24 -20.15
CA GLY A 59 1.22 0.69 -20.29
C GLY A 59 1.48 2.04 -19.66
N PRO A 60 0.51 2.96 -19.76
CA PRO A 60 0.64 4.27 -19.11
C PRO A 60 0.55 4.15 -17.61
N GLY A 61 1.35 4.96 -16.91
CA GLY A 61 1.42 4.94 -15.46
C GLY A 61 2.35 3.87 -14.92
N ASP A 62 2.12 3.48 -13.71
CA ASP A 62 2.91 2.47 -13.00
C ASP A 62 2.04 1.34 -12.51
N ARG A 63 2.64 0.15 -12.43
CA ARG A 63 1.98 -1.00 -11.80
C ARG A 63 2.73 -1.36 -10.53
N LEU A 64 2.03 -1.37 -9.41
CA LEU A 64 2.61 -1.72 -8.12
C LEU A 64 2.19 -3.12 -7.71
N GLY A 65 3.13 -3.85 -7.12
CA GLY A 65 2.86 -5.08 -6.42
C GLY A 65 3.10 -4.87 -4.94
N VAL A 66 2.22 -5.40 -4.10
CA VAL A 66 2.30 -5.24 -2.66
C VAL A 66 2.13 -6.61 -2.00
N ALA A 67 3.13 -7.00 -1.24
CA ALA A 67 3.04 -8.15 -0.34
C ALA A 67 2.84 -7.61 1.06
N PHE A 68 1.83 -8.08 1.77
CA PHE A 68 1.54 -7.54 3.09
C PHE A 68 0.97 -8.60 4.02
N GLN A 69 1.14 -8.36 5.31
CA GLN A 69 0.50 -9.15 6.33
C GLN A 69 -0.96 -8.74 6.43
N ARG A 70 -1.84 -9.72 6.31
CA ARG A 70 -3.28 -9.51 6.44
C ARG A 70 -3.76 -10.20 7.70
N CYS A 71 -4.54 -9.49 8.51
CA CYS A 71 -5.15 -10.06 9.69
C CYS A 71 -6.21 -11.08 9.27
N LEU A 72 -6.18 -12.26 9.87
CA LEU A 72 -7.12 -13.32 9.55
C LEU A 72 -8.50 -13.06 10.12
N ASN A 73 -8.60 -12.20 11.11
CA ASN A 73 -9.86 -11.83 11.74
C ASN A 73 -10.06 -10.32 11.58
N ASP A 74 -11.00 -9.94 10.75
CA ASP A 74 -11.22 -8.52 10.41
C ASP A 74 -11.62 -7.67 11.60
N SER A 75 -12.25 -8.26 12.61
CA SER A 75 -12.65 -7.50 13.78
C SER A 75 -11.54 -7.34 14.80
N SER A 76 -10.46 -8.06 14.64
CA SER A 76 -9.31 -8.02 15.54
C SER A 76 -8.07 -7.69 14.76
N ARG A 77 -7.62 -6.48 14.88
CA ARG A 77 -6.48 -6.02 14.10
C ARG A 77 -5.15 -6.58 14.56
N GLU A 78 -5.10 -7.21 15.72
CA GLU A 78 -3.85 -7.71 16.28
C GLU A 78 -3.91 -9.09 16.89
N GLY A 79 -5.06 -9.65 17.13
CA GLY A 79 -5.17 -10.84 17.94
C GLY A 79 -5.45 -12.12 17.18
N GLY A 80 -5.78 -12.04 15.92
CA GLY A 80 -6.31 -13.18 15.17
C GLY A 80 -5.28 -13.94 14.34
N GLY A 81 -4.02 -13.60 14.43
CA GLY A 81 -3.01 -14.16 13.55
C GLY A 81 -2.97 -13.45 12.21
N TYR A 82 -1.96 -13.80 11.41
CA TYR A 82 -1.72 -13.16 10.12
C TYR A 82 -1.43 -14.19 9.06
N ASN A 83 -1.75 -13.86 7.82
CA ASN A 83 -1.15 -14.53 6.67
C ASN A 83 -0.60 -13.49 5.71
N MET A 84 0.17 -13.95 4.73
CA MET A 84 0.67 -13.07 3.68
C MET A 84 -0.35 -12.99 2.57
N ALA A 85 -0.54 -11.79 2.06
CA ALA A 85 -1.39 -11.53 0.92
C ALA A 85 -0.60 -10.78 -0.14
N TRP A 86 -1.03 -10.93 -1.38
CA TRP A 86 -0.46 -10.22 -2.53
C TRP A 86 -1.56 -9.46 -3.23
N ALA A 87 -1.27 -8.23 -3.59
CA ALA A 87 -2.16 -7.43 -4.41
C ALA A 87 -1.35 -6.65 -5.43
N SER A 88 -1.97 -6.28 -6.53
CA SER A 88 -1.36 -5.38 -7.50
C SER A 88 -2.38 -4.35 -7.95
N MET A 89 -1.88 -3.20 -8.37
CA MET A 89 -2.72 -2.14 -8.89
C MET A 89 -1.98 -1.36 -9.96
N THR A 90 -2.72 -0.82 -10.91
CA THR A 90 -2.19 0.09 -11.91
C THR A 90 -2.57 1.51 -11.52
N ILE A 91 -1.57 2.39 -11.51
CA ILE A 91 -1.75 3.79 -11.15
C ILE A 91 -1.52 4.61 -12.42
N LEU A 92 -2.56 5.28 -12.88
CA LEU A 92 -2.48 6.10 -14.09
C LEU A 92 -1.65 7.36 -13.83
N PRO A 93 -1.02 7.88 -14.90
CA PRO A 93 -0.20 9.09 -14.77
C PRO A 93 -0.97 10.30 -14.29
#